data_4ee10cb6d721efb88ec1db08279426ac
#
_entry.id   4ee10cb6d721efb88ec1db08279426ac
#
_cell.length_a   1.000
_cell.length_b   1.000
_cell.length_c   1.000
_cell.angle_alpha   90.00
_cell.angle_beta   90.00
_cell.angle_gamma   90.00
#
_symmetry.space_group_name_H-M   'P 1'
#
loop_
_entity.id
_entity.type
_entity.pdbx_description
1 polymer ?
#
loop_
_entity_poly.entity_id
_entity_poly.type
_entity_poly.pdbx_seq_one_letter_code
_entity_poly.pdbx_strand_id
1 'polypeptide(L)'
;MLHRGGPGASAWAAFGGVVEGFAARFRTLLVDLPGFGRSDKPELDKDVFSFGADAVAGLLDELGIAKAHFAGVSLGGGVCVRMALDHPDKVDRLLLTAPAGLSLNLFTAEPTEGVKRLIELSVAPEPTREHVRAFLISLVHDPALVTDALVEERYAQALDPGARLGAQRLGAAFAKWPEGSMLWREAHRITRPTLLTWGREDRVNPVDGAFVALKAMPDARLHVFPRCGHLAYVEREAEFLRLAVDFLEG
;
A
#
# COMPACT_ATOMS: atom_id res chain seq x y z
N MET A 1 -0.55 7.49 -7.70
CA MET A 1 -0.38 7.07 -6.29
C MET A 1 -1.35 5.94 -5.99
N LEU A 2 -0.88 4.85 -5.39
CA LEU A 2 -1.64 3.62 -5.15
C LEU A 2 -1.76 3.37 -3.64
N HIS A 3 -2.99 3.27 -3.16
CA HIS A 3 -3.33 3.24 -1.73
C HIS A 3 -3.11 1.87 -1.07
N ARG A 4 -3.09 1.85 0.27
CA ARG A 4 -3.07 0.64 1.10
C ARG A 4 -4.36 -0.18 0.99
N GLY A 5 -4.29 -1.44 1.40
CA GLY A 5 -5.47 -2.29 1.57
C GLY A 5 -6.28 -1.97 2.83
N GLY A 6 -7.35 -2.74 3.02
CA GLY A 6 -8.26 -2.68 4.16
C GLY A 6 -9.67 -2.25 3.77
N PRO A 7 -10.68 -2.65 4.54
CA PRO A 7 -12.07 -2.27 4.28
C PRO A 7 -12.23 -0.75 4.21
N GLY A 8 -12.94 -0.27 3.18
CA GLY A 8 -13.17 1.16 2.95
C GLY A 8 -11.95 1.98 2.54
N ALA A 9 -10.83 1.34 2.18
CA ALA A 9 -9.68 2.05 1.65
C ALA A 9 -9.98 2.67 0.27
N SER A 10 -9.41 3.85 0.02
CA SER A 10 -9.43 4.54 -1.26
C SER A 10 -8.19 5.40 -1.40
N ALA A 11 -7.89 5.84 -2.61
CA ALA A 11 -6.73 6.70 -2.86
C ALA A 11 -6.87 8.06 -2.19
N TRP A 12 -8.08 8.63 -2.20
CA TRP A 12 -8.34 9.88 -1.48
C TRP A 12 -8.18 9.74 0.03
N ALA A 13 -8.74 8.68 0.62
CA ALA A 13 -8.62 8.41 2.05
C ALA A 13 -7.18 8.12 2.51
N ALA A 14 -6.32 7.66 1.59
CA ALA A 14 -4.90 7.46 1.87
C ALA A 14 -4.09 8.75 1.71
N PHE A 15 -4.26 9.45 0.60
CA PHE A 15 -3.31 10.48 0.17
C PHE A 15 -3.89 11.90 0.12
N GLY A 16 -5.19 12.08 0.43
CA GLY A 16 -5.84 13.39 0.37
C GLY A 16 -5.12 14.46 1.21
N GLY A 17 -4.56 14.08 2.36
CA GLY A 17 -3.80 15.01 3.21
C GLY A 17 -2.44 15.44 2.63
N VAL A 18 -1.82 14.63 1.77
CA VAL A 18 -0.48 14.90 1.23
C VAL A 18 -0.46 15.21 -0.26
N VAL A 19 -1.59 15.08 -0.95
CA VAL A 19 -1.65 15.19 -2.42
C VAL A 19 -1.24 16.57 -2.94
N GLU A 20 -1.54 17.64 -2.21
CA GLU A 20 -1.16 19.00 -2.60
C GLU A 20 0.36 19.18 -2.69
N GLY A 21 1.11 18.57 -1.76
CA GLY A 21 2.56 18.60 -1.78
C GLY A 21 3.15 17.95 -3.04
N PHE A 22 2.54 16.88 -3.54
CA PHE A 22 2.94 16.27 -4.81
C PHE A 22 2.40 17.05 -6.01
N ALA A 23 1.15 17.52 -5.98
CA ALA A 23 0.50 18.22 -7.07
C ALA A 23 1.16 19.56 -7.38
N ALA A 24 1.84 20.17 -6.43
CA ALA A 24 2.65 21.37 -6.65
C ALA A 24 3.83 21.15 -7.62
N ARG A 25 4.26 19.90 -7.82
CA ARG A 25 5.44 19.55 -8.64
C ARG A 25 5.11 18.58 -9.78
N PHE A 26 4.06 17.75 -9.64
CA PHE A 26 3.72 16.68 -10.57
C PHE A 26 2.23 16.71 -10.93
N ARG A 27 1.88 16.30 -12.14
CA ARG A 27 0.52 15.85 -12.43
C ARG A 27 0.27 14.59 -11.62
N THR A 28 -0.53 14.67 -10.56
CA THR A 28 -0.74 13.61 -9.60
C THR A 28 -2.07 12.88 -9.84
N LEU A 29 -2.01 11.57 -10.02
CA LEU A 29 -3.17 10.70 -10.16
C LEU A 29 -3.37 9.90 -8.88
N LEU A 30 -4.54 10.00 -8.26
CA LEU A 30 -4.98 9.16 -7.17
C LEU A 30 -5.85 8.04 -7.72
N VAL A 31 -5.37 6.79 -7.67
CA VAL A 31 -6.05 5.66 -8.29
C VAL A 31 -6.64 4.75 -7.22
N ASP A 32 -7.95 4.59 -7.22
CA ASP A 32 -8.59 3.52 -6.46
C ASP A 32 -8.31 2.19 -7.15
N LEU A 33 -7.62 1.29 -6.46
CA LEU A 33 -7.30 -0.03 -7.00
C LEU A 33 -8.58 -0.87 -7.21
N PRO A 34 -8.59 -1.83 -8.15
CA PRO A 34 -9.70 -2.76 -8.30
C PRO A 34 -10.08 -3.42 -6.96
N GLY A 35 -11.37 -3.47 -6.66
CA GLY A 35 -11.87 -3.94 -5.37
C GLY A 35 -12.05 -2.85 -4.31
N PHE A 36 -11.60 -1.61 -4.55
CA PHE A 36 -11.62 -0.52 -3.57
C PHE A 36 -12.31 0.75 -4.09
N GLY A 37 -12.65 1.62 -3.14
CA GLY A 37 -13.14 2.95 -3.40
C GLY A 37 -14.27 2.98 -4.45
N ARG A 38 -14.10 3.82 -5.47
CA ARG A 38 -15.05 3.99 -6.58
C ARG A 38 -14.80 3.02 -7.76
N SER A 39 -13.69 2.28 -7.75
CA SER A 39 -13.40 1.28 -8.77
C SER A 39 -14.31 0.04 -8.63
N ASP A 40 -14.47 -0.68 -9.72
CA ASP A 40 -15.21 -1.94 -9.76
C ASP A 40 -14.64 -2.97 -8.78
N LYS A 41 -15.49 -3.93 -8.38
CA LYS A 41 -15.13 -5.03 -7.50
C LYS A 41 -15.20 -6.35 -8.27
N PRO A 42 -14.29 -6.55 -9.27
CA PRO A 42 -14.31 -7.75 -10.10
C PRO A 42 -13.90 -9.00 -9.32
N GLU A 43 -14.28 -10.16 -9.83
CA GLU A 43 -13.58 -11.39 -9.47
C GLU A 43 -12.18 -11.36 -10.09
N LEU A 44 -11.17 -11.76 -9.33
CA LEU A 44 -9.80 -11.78 -9.82
C LEU A 44 -9.50 -13.15 -10.45
N ASP A 45 -8.92 -13.13 -11.64
CA ASP A 45 -8.49 -14.33 -12.39
C ASP A 45 -7.01 -14.66 -12.20
N LYS A 46 -6.29 -13.81 -11.45
CA LYS A 46 -4.87 -13.94 -11.09
C LYS A 46 -4.61 -13.34 -9.70
N ASP A 47 -3.37 -13.36 -9.24
CA ASP A 47 -3.02 -12.76 -7.96
C ASP A 47 -3.31 -11.25 -7.92
N VAL A 48 -3.47 -10.74 -6.70
CA VAL A 48 -3.91 -9.36 -6.45
C VAL A 48 -2.95 -8.33 -7.04
N PHE A 49 -1.65 -8.57 -6.97
CA PHE A 49 -0.66 -7.60 -7.45
C PHE A 49 -0.59 -7.56 -8.96
N SER A 50 -0.59 -8.73 -9.62
CA SER A 50 -0.63 -8.81 -11.08
C SER A 50 -1.91 -8.22 -11.66
N PHE A 51 -3.07 -8.53 -11.05
CA PHE A 51 -4.34 -7.95 -11.48
C PHE A 51 -4.35 -6.42 -11.34
N GLY A 52 -3.87 -5.93 -10.20
CA GLY A 52 -3.76 -4.48 -9.95
C GLY A 52 -2.79 -3.80 -10.91
N ALA A 53 -1.65 -4.41 -11.20
CA ALA A 53 -0.65 -3.87 -12.12
C ALA A 53 -1.20 -3.76 -13.55
N ASP A 54 -1.84 -4.80 -14.06
CA ASP A 54 -2.44 -4.78 -15.40
C ASP A 54 -3.55 -3.72 -15.51
N ALA A 55 -4.39 -3.57 -14.47
CA ALA A 55 -5.42 -2.53 -14.44
C ALA A 55 -4.80 -1.12 -14.45
N VAL A 56 -3.71 -0.90 -13.71
CA VAL A 56 -3.01 0.39 -13.69
C VAL A 56 -2.28 0.64 -15.01
N ALA A 57 -1.68 -0.38 -15.62
CA ALA A 57 -1.04 -0.27 -16.92
C ALA A 57 -2.05 0.11 -18.00
N GLY A 58 -3.22 -0.55 -18.02
CA GLY A 58 -4.32 -0.20 -18.92
C GLY A 58 -4.85 1.21 -18.72
N LEU A 59 -4.95 1.68 -17.46
CA LEU A 59 -5.34 3.06 -17.15
C LEU A 59 -4.33 4.07 -17.74
N LEU A 60 -3.03 3.80 -17.65
CA LEU A 60 -2.02 4.69 -18.26
C LEU A 60 -2.16 4.74 -19.77
N ASP A 61 -2.43 3.60 -20.42
CA ASP A 61 -2.64 3.54 -21.87
C ASP A 61 -3.86 4.36 -22.30
N GLU A 62 -5.00 4.22 -21.61
CA GLU A 62 -6.21 5.00 -21.85
C GLU A 62 -6.00 6.51 -21.66
N LEU A 63 -5.12 6.90 -20.72
CA LEU A 63 -4.78 8.30 -20.48
C LEU A 63 -3.67 8.82 -21.39
N GLY A 64 -3.11 8.01 -22.27
CA GLY A 64 -1.98 8.36 -23.13
C GLY A 64 -0.70 8.65 -22.37
N ILE A 65 -0.50 8.02 -21.20
CA ILE A 65 0.68 8.20 -20.35
C ILE A 65 1.65 7.06 -20.61
N ALA A 66 2.72 7.35 -21.35
CA ALA A 66 3.72 6.34 -21.70
C ALA A 66 4.53 5.88 -20.46
N LYS A 67 4.82 6.80 -19.53
CA LYS A 67 5.69 6.53 -18.37
C LYS A 67 5.35 7.45 -17.20
N ALA A 68 5.44 6.91 -15.97
CA ALA A 68 5.17 7.67 -14.76
C ALA A 68 6.07 7.24 -13.58
N HIS A 69 6.21 8.12 -12.58
CA HIS A 69 6.65 7.73 -11.25
C HIS A 69 5.49 7.05 -10.51
N PHE A 70 5.81 6.06 -9.71
CA PHE A 70 4.82 5.36 -8.91
C PHE A 70 5.09 5.55 -7.42
N ALA A 71 4.09 6.06 -6.71
CA ALA A 71 4.10 6.10 -5.24
C ALA A 71 3.04 5.13 -4.72
N GLY A 72 3.46 4.17 -3.90
CA GLY A 72 2.55 3.16 -3.37
C GLY A 72 2.80 2.83 -1.90
N VAL A 73 1.73 2.59 -1.15
CA VAL A 73 1.81 2.18 0.25
C VAL A 73 1.20 0.80 0.45
N SER A 74 1.88 -0.06 1.20
CA SER A 74 1.38 -1.39 1.56
C SER A 74 0.93 -2.19 0.32
N LEU A 75 -0.36 -2.52 0.19
CA LEU A 75 -0.94 -3.19 -0.98
C LEU A 75 -0.58 -2.44 -2.28
N GLY A 76 -0.80 -1.13 -2.33
CA GLY A 76 -0.45 -0.31 -3.49
C GLY A 76 1.05 -0.30 -3.78
N GLY A 77 1.88 -0.43 -2.75
CA GLY A 77 3.31 -0.64 -2.90
C GLY A 77 3.64 -1.95 -3.62
N GLY A 78 2.95 -3.05 -3.26
CA GLY A 78 3.07 -4.33 -3.95
C GLY A 78 2.63 -4.25 -5.41
N VAL A 79 1.55 -3.52 -5.71
CA VAL A 79 1.12 -3.26 -7.10
C VAL A 79 2.18 -2.45 -7.86
N CYS A 80 2.81 -1.42 -7.24
CA CYS A 80 3.91 -0.68 -7.86
C CYS A 80 5.11 -1.59 -8.16
N VAL A 81 5.43 -2.52 -7.27
CA VAL A 81 6.48 -3.54 -7.48
C VAL A 81 6.14 -4.40 -8.69
N ARG A 82 4.91 -4.90 -8.76
CA ARG A 82 4.47 -5.73 -9.88
C ARG A 82 4.46 -4.94 -11.19
N MET A 83 4.08 -3.66 -11.17
CA MET A 83 4.24 -2.75 -12.32
C MET A 83 5.69 -2.71 -12.84
N ALA A 84 6.66 -2.60 -11.93
CA ALA A 84 8.07 -2.54 -12.32
C ALA A 84 8.59 -3.88 -12.87
N LEU A 85 8.00 -5.00 -12.45
CA LEU A 85 8.36 -6.34 -12.93
C LEU A 85 7.73 -6.68 -14.27
N ASP A 86 6.45 -6.37 -14.48
CA ASP A 86 5.68 -6.78 -15.65
C ASP A 86 5.58 -5.69 -16.73
N HIS A 87 5.60 -4.41 -16.33
CA HIS A 87 5.50 -3.25 -17.21
C HIS A 87 6.65 -2.25 -16.97
N PRO A 88 7.94 -2.70 -17.00
CA PRO A 88 9.08 -1.87 -16.64
C PRO A 88 9.19 -0.58 -17.46
N ASP A 89 8.76 -0.60 -18.72
CA ASP A 89 8.83 0.56 -19.60
C ASP A 89 7.90 1.69 -19.18
N LYS A 90 6.82 1.39 -18.45
CA LYS A 90 5.87 2.36 -17.92
C LYS A 90 6.31 2.97 -16.58
N VAL A 91 7.36 2.42 -15.94
CA VAL A 91 7.82 2.85 -14.62
C VAL A 91 9.11 3.65 -14.76
N ASP A 92 9.12 4.86 -14.18
CA ASP A 92 10.33 5.68 -14.09
C ASP A 92 11.03 5.50 -12.74
N ARG A 93 10.41 5.93 -11.64
CA ARG A 93 10.89 5.78 -10.27
C ARG A 93 9.83 5.18 -9.37
N LEU A 94 10.26 4.52 -8.30
CA LEU A 94 9.38 3.90 -7.30
C LEU A 94 9.58 4.56 -5.93
N LEU A 95 8.52 5.13 -5.38
CA LEU A 95 8.43 5.55 -3.98
C LEU A 95 7.53 4.56 -3.25
N LEU A 96 8.11 3.68 -2.45
CA LEU A 96 7.41 2.56 -1.84
C LEU A 96 7.40 2.71 -0.30
N THR A 97 6.23 2.89 0.28
CA THR A 97 6.05 2.96 1.74
C THR A 97 5.58 1.62 2.27
N ALA A 98 6.42 0.94 3.03
CA ALA A 98 6.13 -0.36 3.63
C ALA A 98 5.39 -1.32 2.67
N PRO A 99 5.92 -1.59 1.45
CA PRO A 99 5.23 -2.31 0.39
C PRO A 99 4.93 -3.75 0.78
N ALA A 100 3.70 -4.19 0.54
CA ALA A 100 3.33 -5.58 0.71
C ALA A 100 4.08 -6.46 -0.31
N GLY A 101 4.41 -7.68 0.09
CA GLY A 101 5.10 -8.65 -0.76
C GLY A 101 6.63 -8.47 -0.84
N LEU A 102 7.19 -7.32 -0.45
CA LEU A 102 8.65 -7.13 -0.38
C LEU A 102 9.22 -7.40 1.01
N SER A 103 8.46 -7.29 2.07
CA SER A 103 8.92 -7.60 3.42
C SER A 103 8.68 -9.07 3.77
N LEU A 104 9.59 -9.63 4.54
CA LEU A 104 9.46 -10.93 5.18
C LEU A 104 9.34 -10.75 6.68
N ASN A 105 8.50 -11.55 7.31
CA ASN A 105 8.54 -11.68 8.75
C ASN A 105 9.69 -12.63 9.12
N LEU A 106 10.84 -12.08 9.49
CA LEU A 106 12.09 -12.85 9.65
C LEU A 106 12.11 -13.73 10.92
N PHE A 107 11.35 -13.34 11.94
CA PHE A 107 11.44 -13.97 13.26
C PHE A 107 10.30 -14.93 13.58
N THR A 108 9.21 -14.90 12.83
CA THR A 108 8.06 -15.79 13.04
C THR A 108 7.27 -15.99 11.75
N ALA A 109 6.66 -17.15 11.61
CA ALA A 109 5.71 -17.44 10.54
C ALA A 109 4.29 -16.92 10.86
N GLU A 110 4.05 -16.45 12.10
CA GLU A 110 2.75 -15.91 12.47
C GLU A 110 2.49 -14.55 11.79
N PRO A 111 1.24 -14.26 11.42
CA PRO A 111 0.85 -12.92 11.00
C PRO A 111 1.20 -11.87 12.05
N THR A 112 1.63 -10.71 11.61
CA THR A 112 1.89 -9.55 12.49
C THR A 112 0.62 -9.05 13.16
N GLU A 113 0.76 -8.19 14.18
CA GLU A 113 -0.40 -7.60 14.87
C GLU A 113 -1.35 -6.93 13.89
N GLY A 114 -0.85 -6.06 13.02
CA GLY A 114 -1.68 -5.32 12.08
C GLY A 114 -2.37 -6.23 11.07
N VAL A 115 -1.70 -7.30 10.60
CA VAL A 115 -2.31 -8.29 9.71
C VAL A 115 -3.39 -9.08 10.45
N LYS A 116 -3.18 -9.50 11.72
CA LYS A 116 -4.21 -10.15 12.54
C LYS A 116 -5.45 -9.24 12.67
N ARG A 117 -5.28 -7.94 13.01
CA ARG A 117 -6.38 -6.97 13.12
C ARG A 117 -7.10 -6.72 11.80
N LEU A 118 -6.35 -6.67 10.69
CA LEU A 118 -6.95 -6.56 9.35
C LEU A 118 -7.81 -7.77 9.01
N ILE A 119 -7.35 -8.98 9.29
CA ILE A 119 -8.11 -10.21 9.07
C ILE A 119 -9.37 -10.20 9.94
N GLU A 120 -9.24 -9.95 11.25
CA GLU A 120 -10.36 -9.89 12.19
C GLU A 120 -11.47 -8.95 11.67
N LEU A 121 -11.09 -7.72 11.25
CA LEU A 121 -12.03 -6.75 10.69
C LEU A 121 -12.65 -7.23 9.36
N SER A 122 -11.86 -7.87 8.49
CA SER A 122 -12.30 -8.24 7.14
C SER A 122 -13.23 -9.45 7.12
N VAL A 123 -13.03 -10.41 8.05
CA VAL A 123 -13.85 -11.63 8.11
C VAL A 123 -15.02 -11.54 9.09
N ALA A 124 -15.09 -10.47 9.90
CA ALA A 124 -16.18 -10.28 10.85
C ALA A 124 -17.54 -10.23 10.12
N PRO A 125 -18.51 -11.09 10.46
CA PRO A 125 -19.86 -11.03 9.91
C PRO A 125 -20.51 -9.65 10.15
N GLU A 126 -20.28 -9.11 11.34
CA GLU A 126 -20.68 -7.77 11.77
C GLU A 126 -19.45 -7.04 12.33
N PRO A 127 -18.73 -6.26 11.50
CA PRO A 127 -17.63 -5.46 12.00
C PRO A 127 -18.13 -4.44 13.03
N THR A 128 -17.33 -4.21 14.08
CA THR A 128 -17.65 -3.26 15.14
C THR A 128 -16.70 -2.07 15.08
N ARG A 129 -17.06 -0.96 15.76
CA ARG A 129 -16.16 0.18 15.96
C ARG A 129 -14.85 -0.21 16.64
N GLU A 130 -14.92 -1.19 17.53
CA GLU A 130 -13.74 -1.74 18.20
C GLU A 130 -12.78 -2.43 17.23
N HIS A 131 -13.30 -3.27 16.32
CA HIS A 131 -12.50 -3.88 15.27
C HIS A 131 -11.80 -2.82 14.41
N VAL A 132 -12.53 -1.79 14.00
CA VAL A 132 -12.00 -0.67 13.22
C VAL A 132 -10.92 0.08 14.00
N ARG A 133 -11.20 0.45 15.24
CA ARG A 133 -10.25 1.17 16.11
C ARG A 133 -8.98 0.36 16.34
N ALA A 134 -9.09 -0.92 16.67
CA ALA A 134 -7.95 -1.80 16.90
C ALA A 134 -7.06 -1.91 15.64
N PHE A 135 -7.68 -2.05 14.47
CA PHE A 135 -6.94 -2.04 13.21
C PHE A 135 -6.25 -0.70 12.96
N LEU A 136 -6.95 0.43 13.10
CA LEU A 136 -6.37 1.76 12.87
C LEU A 136 -5.20 2.05 13.84
N ILE A 137 -5.33 1.69 15.10
CA ILE A 137 -4.25 1.82 16.10
C ILE A 137 -3.03 0.99 15.68
N SER A 138 -3.22 -0.18 15.09
CA SER A 138 -2.09 -1.00 14.63
C SER A 138 -1.31 -0.38 13.45
N LEU A 139 -1.91 0.60 12.75
CA LEU A 139 -1.29 1.28 11.62
C LEU A 139 -0.37 2.44 12.02
N VAL A 140 -0.51 2.99 13.22
CA VAL A 140 0.20 4.20 13.65
C VAL A 140 1.04 3.96 14.90
N HIS A 141 2.09 4.75 15.07
CA HIS A 141 2.86 4.77 16.31
C HIS A 141 2.13 5.57 17.40
N ASP A 142 1.59 6.75 17.06
CA ASP A 142 0.83 7.57 17.98
C ASP A 142 -0.67 7.25 17.90
N PRO A 143 -1.25 6.57 18.92
CA PRO A 143 -2.67 6.23 18.91
C PRO A 143 -3.60 7.46 18.97
N ALA A 144 -3.11 8.64 19.36
CA ALA A 144 -3.89 9.87 19.38
C ALA A 144 -4.35 10.31 17.96
N LEU A 145 -3.69 9.83 16.91
CA LEU A 145 -4.12 10.05 15.52
C LEU A 145 -5.41 9.29 15.17
N VAL A 146 -5.80 8.30 15.98
CA VAL A 146 -7.02 7.53 15.76
C VAL A 146 -8.17 8.16 16.55
N THR A 147 -8.71 9.24 16.00
CA THR A 147 -9.84 9.98 16.59
C THR A 147 -11.15 9.20 16.45
N ASP A 148 -12.14 9.52 17.28
CA ASP A 148 -13.49 8.95 17.18
C ASP A 148 -14.11 9.24 15.81
N ALA A 149 -13.92 10.44 15.28
CA ALA A 149 -14.42 10.82 13.95
C ALA A 149 -13.83 9.93 12.84
N LEU A 150 -12.53 9.64 12.89
CA LEU A 150 -11.89 8.72 11.95
C LEU A 150 -12.44 7.30 12.09
N VAL A 151 -12.67 6.84 13.33
CA VAL A 151 -13.25 5.50 13.56
C VAL A 151 -14.66 5.42 12.99
N GLU A 152 -15.53 6.43 13.20
CA GLU A 152 -16.88 6.46 12.67
C GLU A 152 -16.88 6.47 11.12
N GLU A 153 -16.04 7.30 10.52
CA GLU A 153 -15.89 7.34 9.06
C GLU A 153 -15.50 5.96 8.51
N ARG A 154 -14.48 5.33 9.10
CA ARG A 154 -13.98 4.03 8.64
C ARG A 154 -14.95 2.89 8.96
N TYR A 155 -15.69 3.00 10.05
CA TYR A 155 -16.74 2.05 10.40
C TYR A 155 -17.89 2.08 9.37
N ALA A 156 -18.36 3.27 9.00
CA ALA A 156 -19.37 3.41 7.96
C ALA A 156 -18.89 2.79 6.61
N GLN A 157 -17.63 3.00 6.26
CA GLN A 157 -17.04 2.40 5.04
C GLN A 157 -16.89 0.87 5.16
N ALA A 158 -16.56 0.34 6.33
CA ALA A 158 -16.46 -1.11 6.55
C ALA A 158 -17.82 -1.82 6.47
N LEU A 159 -18.91 -1.11 6.69
CA LEU A 159 -20.28 -1.63 6.54
C LEU A 159 -20.79 -1.57 5.09
N ASP A 160 -20.12 -0.82 4.20
CA ASP A 160 -20.52 -0.69 2.80
C ASP A 160 -20.49 -2.05 2.09
N PRO A 161 -21.60 -2.47 1.45
CA PRO A 161 -21.67 -3.78 0.79
C PRO A 161 -20.63 -3.95 -0.32
N GLY A 162 -20.32 -2.88 -1.07
CA GLY A 162 -19.29 -2.91 -2.12
C GLY A 162 -17.90 -3.08 -1.55
N ALA A 163 -17.57 -2.36 -0.46
CA ALA A 163 -16.29 -2.52 0.23
C ALA A 163 -16.12 -3.94 0.80
N ARG A 164 -17.18 -4.52 1.35
CA ARG A 164 -17.19 -5.91 1.85
C ARG A 164 -16.99 -6.93 0.72
N LEU A 165 -17.71 -6.76 -0.39
CA LEU A 165 -17.54 -7.61 -1.57
C LEU A 165 -16.09 -7.53 -2.10
N GLY A 166 -15.52 -6.32 -2.20
CA GLY A 166 -14.14 -6.13 -2.61
C GLY A 166 -13.15 -6.83 -1.67
N ALA A 167 -13.31 -6.67 -0.35
CA ALA A 167 -12.47 -7.34 0.64
C ALA A 167 -12.56 -8.87 0.55
N GLN A 168 -13.77 -9.42 0.35
CA GLN A 168 -13.99 -10.85 0.18
C GLN A 168 -13.27 -11.40 -1.06
N ARG A 169 -13.42 -10.72 -2.21
CA ARG A 169 -12.77 -11.12 -3.48
C ARG A 169 -11.25 -11.06 -3.40
N LEU A 170 -10.72 -10.02 -2.79
CA LEU A 170 -9.28 -9.89 -2.55
C LEU A 170 -8.77 -10.99 -1.61
N GLY A 171 -9.47 -11.26 -0.52
CA GLY A 171 -9.13 -12.35 0.40
C GLY A 171 -9.12 -13.72 -0.29
N ALA A 172 -10.12 -13.99 -1.14
CA ALA A 172 -10.18 -15.20 -1.95
C ALA A 172 -9.00 -15.31 -2.92
N ALA A 173 -8.60 -14.20 -3.56
CA ALA A 173 -7.46 -14.17 -4.46
C ALA A 173 -6.14 -14.41 -3.73
N PHE A 174 -5.90 -13.79 -2.57
CA PHE A 174 -4.73 -14.08 -1.74
C PHE A 174 -4.65 -15.55 -1.32
N ALA A 175 -5.78 -16.16 -0.97
CA ALA A 175 -5.83 -17.57 -0.60
C ALA A 175 -5.59 -18.50 -1.81
N LYS A 176 -6.08 -18.12 -2.99
CA LYS A 176 -5.96 -18.93 -4.21
C LYS A 176 -4.56 -18.86 -4.84
N TRP A 177 -3.90 -17.69 -4.76
CA TRP A 177 -2.58 -17.45 -5.38
C TRP A 177 -1.58 -16.89 -4.37
N PRO A 178 -1.20 -17.65 -3.31
CA PRO A 178 -0.30 -17.16 -2.26
C PRO A 178 1.10 -16.82 -2.78
N GLU A 179 1.56 -17.50 -3.84
CA GLU A 179 2.86 -17.27 -4.48
C GLU A 179 2.98 -15.84 -5.04
N GLY A 180 1.89 -15.27 -5.56
CA GLY A 180 1.84 -13.90 -6.08
C GLY A 180 2.19 -12.85 -5.02
N SER A 181 2.08 -13.19 -3.74
CA SER A 181 2.44 -12.31 -2.63
C SER A 181 3.93 -12.35 -2.28
N MET A 182 4.73 -13.19 -2.93
CA MET A 182 6.17 -13.34 -2.63
C MET A 182 7.06 -12.51 -3.57
N LEU A 183 6.72 -11.22 -3.73
CA LEU A 183 7.43 -10.30 -4.63
C LEU A 183 8.91 -10.14 -4.29
N TRP A 184 9.29 -10.35 -3.04
CA TRP A 184 10.68 -10.33 -2.60
C TRP A 184 11.57 -11.34 -3.34
N ARG A 185 11.01 -12.44 -3.85
CA ARG A 185 11.74 -13.45 -4.66
C ARG A 185 12.23 -12.87 -6.00
N GLU A 186 11.51 -11.90 -6.53
CA GLU A 186 11.78 -11.26 -7.82
C GLU A 186 12.39 -9.86 -7.69
N ALA A 187 12.61 -9.36 -6.48
CA ALA A 187 13.07 -8.00 -6.20
C ALA A 187 14.39 -7.65 -6.93
N HIS A 188 15.26 -8.64 -7.16
CA HIS A 188 16.53 -8.47 -7.90
C HIS A 188 16.33 -8.05 -9.38
N ARG A 189 15.14 -8.22 -9.94
CA ARG A 189 14.80 -7.82 -11.31
C ARG A 189 14.38 -6.36 -11.43
N ILE A 190 14.13 -5.68 -10.30
CA ILE A 190 13.70 -4.29 -10.28
C ILE A 190 14.93 -3.40 -10.41
N THR A 191 15.14 -2.84 -11.60
CA THR A 191 16.29 -1.99 -11.92
C THR A 191 15.95 -0.49 -11.88
N ARG A 192 14.71 -0.13 -11.59
CA ARG A 192 14.29 1.27 -11.51
C ARG A 192 14.73 1.89 -10.19
N PRO A 193 15.18 3.16 -10.20
CA PRO A 193 15.50 3.85 -8.95
C PRO A 193 14.35 3.74 -7.97
N THR A 194 14.64 3.28 -6.77
CA THR A 194 13.61 2.99 -5.76
C THR A 194 13.96 3.60 -4.42
N LEU A 195 13.02 4.36 -3.86
CA LEU A 195 13.08 4.80 -2.47
C LEU A 195 12.08 3.97 -1.65
N LEU A 196 12.62 3.14 -0.78
CA LEU A 196 11.86 2.44 0.26
C LEU A 196 11.75 3.37 1.48
N THR A 197 10.54 3.61 1.95
CA THR A 197 10.28 4.37 3.18
C THR A 197 9.55 3.49 4.18
N TRP A 198 9.93 3.58 5.46
CA TRP A 198 9.38 2.70 6.49
C TRP A 198 9.28 3.36 7.84
N GLY A 199 8.23 3.05 8.59
CA GLY A 199 8.20 3.35 10.02
C GLY A 199 8.95 2.30 10.81
N ARG A 200 9.79 2.72 11.77
CA ARG A 200 10.54 1.79 12.64
C ARG A 200 9.63 0.91 13.48
N GLU A 201 8.49 1.45 13.88
CA GLU A 201 7.49 0.81 14.72
C GLU A 201 6.31 0.23 13.93
N ASP A 202 6.52 -0.09 12.64
CA ASP A 202 5.49 -0.69 11.78
C ASP A 202 5.09 -2.08 12.30
N ARG A 203 3.81 -2.22 12.67
CA ARG A 203 3.22 -3.46 13.19
C ARG A 203 2.44 -4.24 12.13
N VAL A 204 2.42 -3.74 10.88
CA VAL A 204 1.82 -4.44 9.73
C VAL A 204 2.90 -5.14 8.93
N ASN A 205 3.84 -4.38 8.40
CA ASN A 205 5.01 -4.87 7.68
C ASN A 205 6.27 -4.46 8.45
N PRO A 206 6.84 -5.32 9.30
CA PRO A 206 8.02 -4.98 10.10
C PRO A 206 9.21 -4.55 9.23
N VAL A 207 9.91 -3.51 9.67
CA VAL A 207 11.02 -2.88 8.92
C VAL A 207 12.22 -3.81 8.72
N ASP A 208 12.42 -4.79 9.59
CA ASP A 208 13.49 -5.77 9.46
C ASP A 208 13.40 -6.56 8.14
N GLY A 209 12.18 -6.86 7.67
CA GLY A 209 11.96 -7.49 6.36
C GLY A 209 12.37 -6.61 5.16
N ALA A 210 12.41 -5.29 5.33
CA ALA A 210 12.83 -4.36 4.27
C ALA A 210 14.27 -4.55 3.81
N PHE A 211 15.14 -5.06 4.69
CA PHE A 211 16.55 -5.29 4.35
C PHE A 211 16.73 -6.38 3.28
N VAL A 212 15.79 -7.32 3.17
CA VAL A 212 15.82 -8.31 2.09
C VAL A 212 15.62 -7.63 0.74
N ALA A 213 14.61 -6.77 0.63
CA ALA A 213 14.36 -5.98 -0.59
C ALA A 213 15.53 -5.05 -0.90
N LEU A 214 16.02 -4.29 0.10
CA LEU A 214 17.14 -3.36 -0.06
C LEU A 214 18.39 -4.04 -0.61
N LYS A 215 18.69 -5.27 -0.16
CA LYS A 215 19.85 -6.01 -0.65
C LYS A 215 19.64 -6.63 -2.02
N ALA A 216 18.40 -6.96 -2.36
CA ALA A 216 18.08 -7.60 -3.64
C ALA A 216 17.98 -6.59 -4.79
N MET A 217 17.46 -5.40 -4.53
CA MET A 217 17.20 -4.38 -5.56
C MET A 217 18.48 -3.57 -5.85
N PRO A 218 18.96 -3.53 -7.12
CA PRO A 218 20.25 -2.92 -7.47
C PRO A 218 20.33 -1.41 -7.19
N ASP A 219 19.24 -0.65 -7.34
CA ASP A 219 19.19 0.80 -7.14
C ASP A 219 18.07 1.15 -6.14
N ALA A 220 18.19 0.62 -4.93
CA ALA A 220 17.28 0.91 -3.84
C ALA A 220 17.96 1.70 -2.72
N ARG A 221 17.21 2.63 -2.15
CA ARG A 221 17.56 3.36 -0.92
C ARG A 221 16.48 3.08 0.11
N LEU A 222 16.84 3.00 1.39
CA LEU A 222 15.91 2.81 2.49
C LEU A 222 16.01 3.99 3.46
N HIS A 223 14.88 4.61 3.74
CA HIS A 223 14.74 5.58 4.81
C HIS A 223 13.78 5.05 5.88
N VAL A 224 14.22 5.07 7.14
CA VAL A 224 13.45 4.57 8.28
C VAL A 224 13.12 5.73 9.21
N PHE A 225 11.83 6.02 9.37
CA PHE A 225 11.34 7.07 10.25
C PHE A 225 11.22 6.55 11.70
N PRO A 226 11.87 7.17 12.67
CA PRO A 226 11.69 6.82 14.08
C PRO A 226 10.34 7.34 14.60
N ARG A 227 9.77 6.67 15.60
CA ARG A 227 8.45 6.99 16.17
C ARG A 227 7.39 7.12 15.08
N CYS A 228 7.29 6.08 14.25
CA CYS A 228 6.43 6.03 13.08
C CYS A 228 5.99 4.58 12.84
N GLY A 229 4.72 4.37 12.63
CA GLY A 229 4.11 3.10 12.26
C GLY A 229 4.08 2.89 10.75
N HIS A 230 3.02 2.26 10.28
CA HIS A 230 2.82 1.87 8.87
C HIS A 230 2.59 3.07 7.92
N LEU A 231 2.13 4.22 8.45
CA LEU A 231 1.66 5.36 7.65
C LEU A 231 2.65 6.54 7.73
N ALA A 232 3.88 6.35 7.24
CA ALA A 232 4.93 7.37 7.31
C ALA A 232 4.51 8.71 6.68
N TYR A 233 3.74 8.69 5.61
CA TYR A 233 3.21 9.89 4.93
C TYR A 233 2.15 10.64 5.75
N VAL A 234 1.62 10.04 6.81
CA VAL A 234 0.70 10.67 7.78
C VAL A 234 1.47 11.13 9.01
N GLU A 235 2.24 10.22 9.62
CA GLU A 235 2.90 10.48 10.90
C GLU A 235 4.14 11.35 10.78
N ARG A 236 4.75 11.41 9.61
CA ARG A 236 5.98 12.16 9.29
C ARG A 236 5.84 13.00 8.03
N GLU A 237 4.64 13.56 7.80
CA GLU A 237 4.22 14.21 6.58
C GLU A 237 5.28 15.15 5.98
N ALA A 238 5.72 16.16 6.73
CA ALA A 238 6.64 17.17 6.21
C ALA A 238 8.02 16.58 5.83
N GLU A 239 8.52 15.63 6.60
CA GLU A 239 9.78 14.95 6.32
C GLU A 239 9.63 13.99 5.14
N PHE A 240 8.52 13.24 5.10
CA PHE A 240 8.18 12.34 4.02
C PHE A 240 8.05 13.08 2.69
N LEU A 241 7.30 14.21 2.65
CA LEU A 241 7.11 15.00 1.43
C LEU A 241 8.44 15.54 0.89
N ARG A 242 9.29 16.11 1.74
CA ARG A 242 10.61 16.59 1.30
C ARG A 242 11.44 15.48 0.66
N LEU A 243 11.54 14.34 1.34
CA LEU A 243 12.30 13.19 0.87
C LEU A 243 11.71 12.61 -0.44
N ALA A 244 10.39 12.51 -0.50
CA ALA A 244 9.67 11.95 -1.64
C ALA A 244 9.80 12.82 -2.90
N VAL A 245 9.58 14.13 -2.76
CA VAL A 245 9.67 15.06 -3.89
C VAL A 245 11.10 15.15 -4.40
N ASP A 246 12.10 15.31 -3.52
CA ASP A 246 13.51 15.34 -3.89
C ASP A 246 13.93 14.08 -4.67
N PHE A 247 13.51 12.91 -4.18
CA PHE A 247 13.79 11.64 -4.87
C PHE A 247 13.10 11.54 -6.25
N LEU A 248 11.88 12.02 -6.38
CA LEU A 248 11.12 11.93 -7.64
C LEU A 248 11.58 12.96 -8.68
N GLU A 249 12.13 14.09 -8.28
CA GLU A 249 12.69 15.10 -9.19
C GLU A 249 14.07 14.70 -9.75
N GLY A 250 14.82 13.83 -9.10
CA GLY A 250 16.10 13.31 -9.59
C GLY A 250 17.25 13.43 -8.69
#